data_a1e2ddc185b5b9651e6862e8449ddf29
#
_entry.id   a1e2ddc185b5b9651e6862e8449ddf29
#
_cell.length_a   1.000
_cell.length_b   1.000
_cell.length_c   1.000
_cell.angle_alpha   90.00
_cell.angle_beta   90.00
_cell.angle_gamma   90.00
#
_symmetry.space_group_name_H-M   'P 1'
#
loop_
_entity.id
_entity.type
_entity.pdbx_description
1 polymer ?
#
loop_
_entity_poly.entity_id
_entity_poly.type
_entity_poly.pdbx_seq_one_letter_code
_entity_poly.pdbx_strand_id
1 'polypeptide(L)'
;MDVLLRRLDVEEWRSHSGVGRLLGLLQGWQEKSWLGRWFPHCAALLVGLVLVLAPLMPSGMIGMLLAAGGGFWLLWTLAGEREGRWSGVHLLVLLYWGIALLATVLSPVPRAAMVGLSKLTLYLLFFALAERVMRNERWRSRLVTVYLLTALMVSVEGVRQWIFGAEPLATWTDPESALANVTRVYSFLGNPNLLAGYLLPSVPLSAAAIAVWRGWLPKLLAVVMLGMNTASLILTFSRGGWLGLVAATIAGMGLLGVWFWPRLPLKWRRWGVPTVGALAIALCIGAIVSLPPLRERAASIFVARGDSSNNFRINVWTAVQQMIWARPWLGIGPGNVAFNQIYPLYQVNVRFTALSAYSIFLEILVEVGVIGFSVFLWLLAVLGDRGWRCLQELRAMGNPQGFWLMGAVATMVGMLTHGLVDTIWFRPEVATLWWLMVAIVASFAPAVTWTEPATDTDSQG
;
A
#
# COMPACT_ATOMS: atom_id res chain seq x y z
N MET A 1 -4.53 7.53 23.97
CA MET A 1 -3.30 7.84 23.21
C MET A 1 -3.20 9.34 22.92
N ASP A 2 -4.27 9.99 22.54
CA ASP A 2 -4.30 11.47 22.31
C ASP A 2 -4.05 12.31 23.58
N VAL A 3 -4.37 11.78 24.78
CA VAL A 3 -4.10 12.42 26.07
C VAL A 3 -2.61 12.41 26.44
N LEU A 4 -1.88 11.36 26.06
CA LEU A 4 -0.42 11.28 26.31
C LEU A 4 0.39 12.23 25.42
N LEU A 5 -0.09 12.49 24.19
CA LEU A 5 0.55 13.43 23.26
C LEU A 5 0.44 14.90 23.71
N ARG A 6 -0.57 15.23 24.54
CA ARG A 6 -0.77 16.59 25.08
C ARG A 6 0.20 16.93 26.23
N ARG A 7 0.80 15.94 26.89
CA ARG A 7 1.70 16.14 28.04
C ARG A 7 3.17 16.34 27.67
N LEU A 8 3.53 16.13 26.39
CA LEU A 8 4.86 16.45 25.91
C LEU A 8 4.90 17.95 25.58
N ASP A 9 5.31 18.76 26.53
CA ASP A 9 5.49 20.22 26.36
C ASP A 9 6.73 20.48 25.49
N VAL A 10 6.56 20.22 24.19
CA VAL A 10 7.59 20.42 23.16
C VAL A 10 7.92 21.93 23.00
N GLU A 11 7.06 22.81 23.51
CA GLU A 11 7.22 24.26 23.43
C GLU A 11 8.32 24.77 24.35
N GLU A 12 8.33 24.30 25.57
CA GLU A 12 9.32 24.69 26.55
C GLU A 12 10.74 24.21 26.17
N TRP A 13 10.84 23.01 25.64
CA TRP A 13 12.10 22.48 25.09
C TRP A 13 12.58 23.27 23.85
N ARG A 14 11.68 23.71 22.97
CA ARG A 14 12.02 24.49 21.77
C ARG A 14 12.56 25.88 22.09
N SER A 15 11.99 26.56 23.06
CA SER A 15 12.40 27.93 23.45
C SER A 15 13.82 27.98 24.02
N HIS A 16 14.28 26.90 24.65
CA HIS A 16 15.57 26.83 25.35
C HIS A 16 16.68 26.16 24.53
N SER A 17 16.36 25.45 23.43
CA SER A 17 17.38 24.75 22.64
C SER A 17 17.93 25.59 21.50
N GLY A 18 19.26 25.47 21.20
CA GLY A 18 19.90 26.12 20.05
C GLY A 18 19.26 25.67 18.71
N VAL A 19 18.78 24.44 18.65
CA VAL A 19 18.01 23.90 17.53
C VAL A 19 16.67 24.63 17.39
N GLY A 20 15.99 24.95 18.49
CA GLY A 20 14.74 25.73 18.49
C GLY A 20 14.88 27.11 17.90
N ARG A 21 16.03 27.79 18.14
CA ARG A 21 16.34 29.13 17.57
C ARG A 21 16.56 29.06 16.05
N LEU A 22 17.29 28.05 15.55
CA LEU A 22 17.46 27.81 14.11
C LEU A 22 16.13 27.49 13.43
N LEU A 23 15.27 26.67 14.08
CA LEU A 23 13.94 26.36 13.59
C LEU A 23 13.05 27.61 13.54
N GLY A 24 13.15 28.52 14.51
CA GLY A 24 12.42 29.80 14.52
C GLY A 24 12.79 30.71 13.34
N LEU A 25 14.06 30.71 12.92
CA LEU A 25 14.48 31.43 11.71
C LEU A 25 13.88 30.86 10.44
N LEU A 26 13.78 29.51 10.32
CA LEU A 26 13.17 28.85 9.19
C LEU A 26 11.65 29.08 9.13
N GLN A 27 10.97 29.13 10.29
CA GLN A 27 9.53 29.42 10.38
C GLN A 27 9.21 30.84 9.94
N GLY A 28 9.93 31.85 10.44
CA GLY A 28 9.76 33.25 10.02
C GLY A 28 10.06 33.45 8.52
N TRP A 29 10.91 32.62 7.93
CA TRP A 29 11.19 32.66 6.49
C TRP A 29 10.03 32.10 5.68
N GLN A 30 9.40 31.00 6.11
CA GLN A 30 8.28 30.38 5.38
C GLN A 30 7.05 31.29 5.31
N GLU A 31 6.70 31.99 6.41
CA GLU A 31 5.54 32.89 6.46
C GLU A 31 5.73 34.12 5.54
N LYS A 32 6.94 34.65 5.50
CA LYS A 32 7.29 35.86 4.71
C LYS A 32 7.69 35.54 3.28
N SER A 33 8.03 34.29 2.97
CA SER A 33 8.57 33.90 1.69
C SER A 33 7.45 33.55 0.69
N TRP A 34 7.54 34.13 -0.49
CA TRP A 34 6.75 33.72 -1.66
C TRP A 34 6.90 32.19 -1.95
N LEU A 35 8.08 31.63 -1.71
CA LEU A 35 8.36 30.20 -1.88
C LEU A 35 7.54 29.30 -0.93
N GLY A 36 7.18 29.76 0.27
CA GLY A 36 6.34 29.00 1.21
C GLY A 36 4.97 28.61 0.63
N ARG A 37 4.42 29.45 -0.24
CA ARG A 37 3.14 29.19 -0.95
C ARG A 37 3.21 28.02 -1.93
N TRP A 38 4.41 27.69 -2.41
CA TRP A 38 4.64 26.64 -3.40
C TRP A 38 4.92 25.26 -2.79
N PHE A 39 5.16 25.19 -1.47
CA PHE A 39 5.47 23.92 -0.80
C PHE A 39 4.45 22.81 -1.07
N PRO A 40 3.11 23.03 -0.97
CA PRO A 40 2.14 22.00 -1.28
C PRO A 40 2.21 21.54 -2.74
N HIS A 41 2.52 22.45 -3.68
CA HIS A 41 2.64 22.15 -5.11
C HIS A 41 3.90 21.32 -5.39
N CYS A 42 5.05 21.72 -4.81
CA CYS A 42 6.31 20.97 -4.95
C CYS A 42 6.20 19.59 -4.33
N ALA A 43 5.57 19.48 -3.15
CA ALA A 43 5.30 18.20 -2.52
C ALA A 43 4.41 17.30 -3.38
N ALA A 44 3.32 17.84 -3.92
CA ALA A 44 2.43 17.11 -4.82
C ALA A 44 3.15 16.67 -6.11
N LEU A 45 4.02 17.53 -6.66
CA LEU A 45 4.86 17.19 -7.81
C LEU A 45 5.80 16.03 -7.49
N LEU A 46 6.51 16.07 -6.36
CA LEU A 46 7.43 14.99 -5.96
C LEU A 46 6.69 13.66 -5.77
N VAL A 47 5.54 13.66 -5.07
CA VAL A 47 4.71 12.46 -4.94
C VAL A 47 4.22 11.99 -6.32
N GLY A 48 3.74 12.89 -7.17
CA GLY A 48 3.29 12.58 -8.53
C GLY A 48 4.40 11.98 -9.39
N LEU A 49 5.62 12.53 -9.32
CA LEU A 49 6.79 11.99 -10.03
C LEU A 49 7.12 10.56 -9.58
N VAL A 50 7.05 10.26 -8.27
CA VAL A 50 7.22 8.88 -7.78
C VAL A 50 6.17 7.97 -8.42
N LEU A 51 4.89 8.37 -8.44
CA LEU A 51 3.81 7.55 -8.99
C LEU A 51 3.95 7.29 -10.50
N VAL A 52 4.44 8.27 -11.26
CA VAL A 52 4.63 8.15 -12.72
C VAL A 52 5.89 7.35 -13.04
N LEU A 53 6.99 7.60 -12.34
CA LEU A 53 8.29 7.05 -12.70
C LEU A 53 8.58 5.68 -12.09
N ALA A 54 7.88 5.31 -11.00
CA ALA A 54 8.11 4.03 -10.33
C ALA A 54 8.04 2.80 -11.26
N PRO A 55 7.05 2.65 -12.17
CA PRO A 55 7.02 1.50 -13.06
C PRO A 55 8.01 1.58 -14.24
N LEU A 56 8.63 2.73 -14.49
CA LEU A 56 9.42 3.01 -15.69
C LEU A 56 10.93 3.07 -15.43
N MET A 57 11.32 3.36 -14.18
CA MET A 57 12.71 3.67 -13.85
C MET A 57 13.33 2.59 -12.96
N PRO A 58 14.67 2.39 -13.04
CA PRO A 58 15.36 1.50 -12.13
C PRO A 58 15.16 1.89 -10.66
N SER A 59 15.12 0.89 -9.78
CA SER A 59 14.86 1.08 -8.33
C SER A 59 15.80 2.09 -7.65
N GLY A 60 17.05 2.24 -8.14
CA GLY A 60 18.00 3.23 -7.62
C GLY A 60 17.57 4.68 -7.88
N MET A 61 17.04 4.98 -9.07
CA MET A 61 16.52 6.31 -9.40
C MET A 61 15.27 6.65 -8.60
N ILE A 62 14.39 5.67 -8.40
CA ILE A 62 13.23 5.85 -7.52
C ILE A 62 13.67 6.11 -6.07
N GLY A 63 14.72 5.40 -5.61
CA GLY A 63 15.32 5.65 -4.29
C GLY A 63 15.81 7.09 -4.12
N MET A 64 16.47 7.67 -5.13
CA MET A 64 16.89 9.07 -5.10
C MET A 64 15.70 10.03 -5.07
N LEU A 65 14.65 9.76 -5.83
CA LEU A 65 13.44 10.58 -5.84
C LEU A 65 12.70 10.51 -4.49
N LEU A 66 12.64 9.33 -3.88
CA LEU A 66 12.10 9.13 -2.52
C LEU A 66 12.94 9.89 -1.49
N ALA A 67 14.28 9.89 -1.61
CA ALA A 67 15.17 10.64 -0.74
C ALA A 67 14.94 12.16 -0.88
N ALA A 68 14.80 12.66 -2.11
CA ALA A 68 14.44 14.06 -2.38
C ALA A 68 13.08 14.43 -1.75
N GLY A 69 12.07 13.55 -1.90
CA GLY A 69 10.76 13.72 -1.27
C GLY A 69 10.84 13.74 0.26
N GLY A 70 11.63 12.83 0.84
CA GLY A 70 11.87 12.77 2.28
C GLY A 70 12.60 14.00 2.82
N GLY A 71 13.65 14.46 2.13
CA GLY A 71 14.35 15.71 2.45
C GLY A 71 13.41 16.92 2.37
N PHE A 72 12.56 16.97 1.34
CA PHE A 72 11.58 18.04 1.21
C PHE A 72 10.53 18.00 2.34
N TRP A 73 10.05 16.80 2.72
CA TRP A 73 9.15 16.65 3.85
C TRP A 73 9.77 17.15 5.16
N LEU A 74 11.05 16.82 5.40
CA LEU A 74 11.80 17.32 6.56
C LEU A 74 11.90 18.85 6.55
N LEU A 75 12.30 19.45 5.43
CA LEU A 75 12.37 20.90 5.27
C LEU A 75 11.00 21.54 5.54
N TRP A 76 9.94 21.03 4.95
CA TRP A 76 8.59 21.56 5.15
C TRP A 76 8.11 21.43 6.59
N THR A 77 8.49 20.34 7.27
CA THR A 77 8.11 20.11 8.67
C THR A 77 8.91 21.00 9.63
N LEU A 78 10.18 21.24 9.32
CA LEU A 78 11.05 22.12 10.14
C LEU A 78 10.72 23.61 9.93
N ALA A 79 10.35 24.01 8.72
CA ALA A 79 10.04 25.39 8.36
C ALA A 79 8.58 25.78 8.69
N GLY A 80 7.64 24.81 8.72
CA GLY A 80 6.21 25.08 8.88
C GLY A 80 5.77 25.28 10.32
N GLU A 81 4.73 26.11 10.50
CA GLU A 81 3.97 26.14 11.74
C GLU A 81 3.21 24.81 11.98
N ARG A 82 2.77 24.62 13.21
CA ARG A 82 2.15 23.42 13.83
C ARG A 82 0.98 22.73 13.14
N GLU A 83 0.81 22.82 11.83
CA GLU A 83 -0.25 22.07 11.13
C GLU A 83 -0.08 20.54 11.15
N GLY A 84 1.00 20.02 11.69
CA GLY A 84 1.27 18.59 11.84
C GLY A 84 0.50 17.94 12.97
N ARG A 85 -0.80 17.68 12.81
CA ARG A 85 -1.52 16.82 13.77
C ARG A 85 -1.00 15.40 13.66
N TRP A 86 -0.20 15.00 14.64
CA TRP A 86 0.22 13.61 14.82
C TRP A 86 -1.02 12.76 15.12
N SER A 87 -1.22 11.70 14.37
CA SER A 87 -2.30 10.74 14.62
C SER A 87 -1.72 9.43 15.15
N GLY A 88 -2.58 8.58 15.70
CA GLY A 88 -2.18 7.22 16.12
C GLY A 88 -1.49 6.42 15.03
N VAL A 89 -1.82 6.67 13.74
CA VAL A 89 -1.14 6.04 12.60
C VAL A 89 0.33 6.46 12.55
N HIS A 90 0.64 7.76 12.69
CA HIS A 90 2.02 8.26 12.66
C HIS A 90 2.85 7.68 13.81
N LEU A 91 2.27 7.56 15.01
CA LEU A 91 2.96 6.96 16.15
C LEU A 91 3.28 5.49 15.92
N LEU A 92 2.34 4.72 15.38
CA LEU A 92 2.56 3.30 15.10
C LEU A 92 3.57 3.09 13.97
N VAL A 93 3.56 3.96 12.96
CA VAL A 93 4.58 3.97 11.90
C VAL A 93 5.96 4.28 12.48
N LEU A 94 6.07 5.27 13.37
CA LEU A 94 7.33 5.60 14.05
C LEU A 94 7.78 4.47 14.99
N LEU A 95 6.85 3.85 15.72
CA LEU A 95 7.14 2.70 16.57
C LEU A 95 7.64 1.51 15.75
N TYR A 96 6.99 1.21 14.63
CA TYR A 96 7.42 0.16 13.71
C TYR A 96 8.84 0.42 13.17
N TRP A 97 9.12 1.66 12.78
CA TRP A 97 10.47 2.08 12.36
C TRP A 97 11.50 1.93 13.47
N GLY A 98 11.17 2.33 14.71
CA GLY A 98 12.05 2.16 15.87
C GLY A 98 12.39 0.70 16.17
N ILE A 99 11.41 -0.20 16.02
CA ILE A 99 11.64 -1.64 16.17
C ILE A 99 12.52 -2.17 15.02
N ALA A 100 12.29 -1.73 13.78
CA ALA A 100 13.13 -2.09 12.64
C ALA A 100 14.57 -1.59 12.81
N LEU A 101 14.77 -0.40 13.38
CA LEU A 101 16.08 0.13 13.74
C LEU A 101 16.75 -0.77 14.81
N LEU A 102 16.04 -1.13 15.86
CA LEU A 102 16.55 -2.02 16.89
C LEU A 102 16.89 -3.40 16.33
N ALA A 103 16.02 -3.96 15.49
CA ALA A 103 16.27 -5.21 14.77
C ALA A 103 17.53 -5.13 13.88
N THR A 104 17.77 -3.97 13.26
CA THR A 104 18.97 -3.72 12.44
C THR A 104 20.24 -3.72 13.29
N VAL A 105 20.22 -3.00 14.42
CA VAL A 105 21.39 -2.91 15.32
C VAL A 105 21.74 -4.28 15.90
N LEU A 106 20.73 -5.08 16.25
CA LEU A 106 20.88 -6.42 16.85
C LEU A 106 20.92 -7.56 15.81
N SER A 107 20.93 -7.22 14.51
CA SER A 107 20.97 -8.18 13.41
C SER A 107 22.29 -8.96 13.42
N PRO A 108 22.29 -10.26 13.02
CA PRO A 108 23.53 -11.01 12.76
C PRO A 108 24.30 -10.44 11.55
N VAL A 109 23.65 -9.67 10.70
CA VAL A 109 24.19 -9.05 9.48
C VAL A 109 23.84 -7.55 9.40
N PRO A 110 24.31 -6.72 10.35
CA PRO A 110 23.81 -5.34 10.52
C PRO A 110 24.04 -4.44 9.29
N ARG A 111 25.15 -4.65 8.56
CA ARG A 111 25.41 -3.89 7.32
C ARG A 111 24.37 -4.18 6.23
N ALA A 112 23.96 -5.44 6.09
CA ALA A 112 22.93 -5.84 5.14
C ALA A 112 21.54 -5.35 5.57
N ALA A 113 21.20 -5.46 6.86
CA ALA A 113 19.97 -4.96 7.44
C ALA A 113 19.84 -3.42 7.33
N MET A 114 20.94 -2.67 7.41
CA MET A 114 20.96 -1.21 7.20
C MET A 114 20.45 -0.81 5.81
N VAL A 115 20.72 -1.60 4.78
CA VAL A 115 20.18 -1.35 3.44
C VAL A 115 18.66 -1.47 3.42
N GLY A 116 18.11 -2.48 4.11
CA GLY A 116 16.67 -2.65 4.28
C GLY A 116 16.03 -1.53 5.09
N LEU A 117 16.65 -1.15 6.22
CA LEU A 117 16.20 -0.03 7.05
C LEU A 117 16.18 1.28 6.27
N SER A 118 17.19 1.54 5.44
CA SER A 118 17.24 2.74 4.59
C SER A 118 16.08 2.77 3.60
N LYS A 119 15.77 1.65 2.94
CA LYS A 119 14.61 1.53 2.04
C LYS A 119 13.29 1.76 2.79
N LEU A 120 13.12 1.11 3.95
CA LEU A 120 11.95 1.31 4.80
C LEU A 120 11.80 2.78 5.18
N THR A 121 12.87 3.44 5.62
CA THR A 121 12.87 4.87 5.98
C THR A 121 12.38 5.73 4.81
N LEU A 122 12.86 5.48 3.60
CA LEU A 122 12.42 6.21 2.40
C LEU A 122 10.93 6.04 2.12
N TYR A 123 10.39 4.82 2.29
CA TYR A 123 8.96 4.58 2.12
C TYR A 123 8.11 5.27 3.19
N LEU A 124 8.58 5.30 4.44
CA LEU A 124 7.88 5.98 5.53
C LEU A 124 7.92 7.50 5.38
N LEU A 125 9.01 8.06 4.87
CA LEU A 125 9.09 9.49 4.52
C LEU A 125 8.17 9.83 3.34
N PHE A 126 8.08 8.95 2.34
CA PHE A 126 7.10 9.10 1.26
C PHE A 126 5.66 9.07 1.79
N PHE A 127 5.35 8.13 2.69
CA PHE A 127 4.05 8.10 3.37
C PHE A 127 3.75 9.44 4.05
N ALA A 128 4.69 9.97 4.83
CA ALA A 128 4.51 11.20 5.59
C ALA A 128 4.29 12.42 4.66
N LEU A 129 5.02 12.50 3.53
CA LEU A 129 4.82 13.53 2.51
C LEU A 129 3.46 13.38 1.82
N ALA A 130 3.14 12.17 1.36
CA ALA A 130 1.89 11.88 0.65
C ALA A 130 0.67 12.14 1.53
N GLU A 131 0.70 11.72 2.80
CA GLU A 131 -0.38 11.94 3.77
C GLU A 131 -0.62 13.44 3.96
N ARG A 132 0.43 14.23 4.18
CA ARG A 132 0.33 15.68 4.37
C ARG A 132 -0.28 16.38 3.17
N VAL A 133 0.13 16.03 1.95
CA VAL A 133 -0.42 16.59 0.69
C VAL A 133 -1.88 16.16 0.50
N MET A 134 -2.19 14.89 0.79
CA MET A 134 -3.51 14.31 0.56
C MET A 134 -4.57 14.72 1.61
N ARG A 135 -4.21 15.43 2.68
CA ARG A 135 -5.20 16.10 3.57
C ARG A 135 -6.07 17.07 2.78
N ASN A 136 -5.53 17.66 1.73
CA ASN A 136 -6.31 18.45 0.80
C ASN A 136 -7.00 17.53 -0.23
N GLU A 137 -8.34 17.58 -0.28
CA GLU A 137 -9.18 16.75 -1.16
C GLU A 137 -8.85 16.89 -2.65
N ARG A 138 -8.47 18.10 -3.09
CA ARG A 138 -8.11 18.36 -4.50
C ARG A 138 -6.81 17.66 -4.85
N TRP A 139 -5.79 17.74 -3.98
CA TRP A 139 -4.52 17.06 -4.20
C TRP A 139 -4.66 15.55 -4.10
N ARG A 140 -5.45 15.04 -3.14
CA ARG A 140 -5.77 13.61 -3.05
C ARG A 140 -6.35 13.09 -4.36
N SER A 141 -7.40 13.75 -4.87
CA SER A 141 -8.03 13.34 -6.13
C SER A 141 -7.08 13.43 -7.32
N ARG A 142 -6.25 14.48 -7.42
CA ARG A 142 -5.26 14.64 -8.50
C ARG A 142 -4.19 13.56 -8.46
N LEU A 143 -3.62 13.25 -7.29
CA LEU A 143 -2.57 12.23 -7.16
C LEU A 143 -3.09 10.82 -7.45
N VAL A 144 -4.31 10.50 -7.01
CA VAL A 144 -4.97 9.25 -7.40
C VAL A 144 -5.20 9.21 -8.91
N THR A 145 -5.61 10.31 -9.53
CA THR A 145 -5.76 10.41 -10.99
C THR A 145 -4.44 10.18 -11.72
N VAL A 146 -3.33 10.78 -11.25
CA VAL A 146 -1.99 10.57 -11.81
C VAL A 146 -1.61 9.07 -11.76
N TYR A 147 -1.81 8.43 -10.61
CA TYR A 147 -1.57 6.99 -10.50
C TYR A 147 -2.43 6.18 -11.47
N LEU A 148 -3.75 6.47 -11.58
CA LEU A 148 -4.65 5.75 -12.47
C LEU A 148 -4.28 5.90 -13.96
N LEU A 149 -3.85 7.10 -14.38
CA LEU A 149 -3.37 7.33 -15.74
C LEU A 149 -2.08 6.53 -16.03
N THR A 150 -1.15 6.50 -15.08
CA THR A 150 0.07 5.68 -15.18
C THR A 150 -0.25 4.19 -15.22
N ALA A 151 -1.18 3.74 -14.37
CA ALA A 151 -1.62 2.34 -14.35
C ALA A 151 -2.31 1.94 -15.67
N LEU A 152 -3.08 2.85 -16.28
CA LEU A 152 -3.66 2.62 -17.62
C LEU A 152 -2.56 2.41 -18.67
N MET A 153 -1.54 3.28 -18.70
CA MET A 153 -0.41 3.12 -19.61
C MET A 153 0.31 1.76 -19.41
N VAL A 154 0.55 1.39 -18.16
CA VAL A 154 1.16 0.10 -17.80
C VAL A 154 0.26 -1.07 -18.24
N SER A 155 -1.07 -0.95 -18.10
CA SER A 155 -2.04 -1.96 -18.51
C SER A 155 -2.14 -2.12 -20.02
N VAL A 156 -2.11 -1.00 -20.76
CA VAL A 156 -2.10 -1.01 -22.23
C VAL A 156 -0.90 -1.79 -22.74
N GLU A 157 0.29 -1.54 -22.17
CA GLU A 157 1.49 -2.32 -22.52
C GLU A 157 1.35 -3.79 -22.15
N GLY A 158 0.75 -4.13 -21.01
CA GLY A 158 0.46 -5.51 -20.63
C GLY A 158 -0.47 -6.22 -21.61
N VAL A 159 -1.55 -5.54 -22.06
CA VAL A 159 -2.47 -6.08 -23.08
C VAL A 159 -1.77 -6.19 -24.43
N ARG A 160 -0.92 -5.21 -24.80
CA ARG A 160 -0.09 -5.29 -26.00
C ARG A 160 0.80 -6.53 -26.01
N GLN A 161 1.46 -6.83 -24.89
CA GLN A 161 2.29 -8.03 -24.73
C GLN A 161 1.47 -9.32 -24.89
N TRP A 162 0.22 -9.33 -24.46
CA TRP A 162 -0.66 -10.49 -24.67
C TRP A 162 -0.98 -10.73 -26.14
N ILE A 163 -1.25 -9.66 -26.89
CA ILE A 163 -1.69 -9.74 -28.30
C ILE A 163 -0.51 -10.02 -29.23
N PHE A 164 0.62 -9.36 -29.04
CA PHE A 164 1.78 -9.39 -29.94
C PHE A 164 2.94 -10.25 -29.41
N GLY A 165 2.78 -10.84 -28.23
CA GLY A 165 3.84 -11.57 -27.55
C GLY A 165 4.72 -10.68 -26.68
N ALA A 166 5.41 -11.29 -25.73
CA ALA A 166 6.43 -10.69 -24.89
C ALA A 166 7.69 -11.55 -24.95
N GLU A 167 8.85 -10.94 -24.81
CA GLU A 167 10.09 -11.71 -24.68
C GLU A 167 10.02 -12.66 -23.48
N PRO A 168 10.30 -13.96 -23.65
CA PRO A 168 10.30 -14.89 -22.54
C PRO A 168 11.44 -14.54 -21.59
N LEU A 169 11.10 -13.96 -20.44
CA LEU A 169 12.06 -13.80 -19.35
C LEU A 169 12.27 -15.19 -18.74
N ALA A 170 13.43 -15.79 -19.00
CA ALA A 170 13.79 -17.17 -18.67
C ALA A 170 13.56 -17.59 -17.21
N THR A 171 13.36 -16.64 -16.31
CA THR A 171 13.18 -16.85 -14.86
C THR A 171 11.73 -17.14 -14.42
N TRP A 172 10.74 -17.04 -15.31
CA TRP A 172 9.32 -17.07 -14.91
C TRP A 172 8.53 -18.26 -15.41
N THR A 173 9.08 -19.03 -16.32
CA THR A 173 8.46 -20.23 -16.86
C THR A 173 9.32 -21.44 -16.53
N ASP A 174 8.74 -22.39 -15.80
CA ASP A 174 9.28 -23.73 -15.69
C ASP A 174 9.11 -24.41 -17.06
N PRO A 175 10.19 -24.85 -17.72
CA PRO A 175 10.10 -25.51 -19.02
C PRO A 175 9.24 -26.78 -19.00
N GLU A 176 9.10 -27.43 -17.85
CA GLU A 176 8.29 -28.63 -17.64
C GLU A 176 6.82 -28.32 -17.30
N SER A 177 6.48 -27.03 -17.14
CA SER A 177 5.10 -26.60 -16.84
C SER A 177 4.23 -26.68 -18.09
N ALA A 178 2.98 -27.15 -17.94
CA ALA A 178 1.94 -27.09 -19.00
C ALA A 178 1.72 -25.66 -19.54
N LEU A 179 2.17 -24.64 -18.81
CA LEU A 179 2.08 -23.22 -19.17
C LEU A 179 3.39 -22.66 -19.76
N ALA A 180 4.38 -23.50 -20.09
CA ALA A 180 5.66 -23.03 -20.64
C ALA A 180 5.49 -22.18 -21.92
N ASN A 181 4.44 -22.45 -22.71
CA ASN A 181 4.12 -21.73 -23.94
C ASN A 181 3.13 -20.57 -23.77
N VAL A 182 2.69 -20.27 -22.54
CA VAL A 182 1.73 -19.19 -22.30
C VAL A 182 2.48 -17.89 -21.96
N THR A 183 2.26 -16.86 -22.77
CA THR A 183 2.79 -15.52 -22.49
C THR A 183 2.17 -14.95 -21.23
N ARG A 184 2.97 -14.81 -20.17
CA ARG A 184 2.57 -14.10 -18.96
C ARG A 184 3.02 -12.64 -19.10
N VAL A 185 2.05 -11.71 -19.07
CA VAL A 185 2.37 -10.29 -19.25
C VAL A 185 3.05 -9.73 -17.99
N TYR A 186 4.04 -8.88 -18.20
CA TYR A 186 4.82 -8.23 -17.13
C TYR A 186 4.98 -6.71 -17.35
N SER A 187 4.55 -6.17 -18.50
CA SER A 187 4.64 -4.75 -18.87
C SER A 187 6.07 -4.20 -18.68
N PHE A 188 6.20 -3.01 -18.10
CA PHE A 188 7.51 -2.39 -17.79
C PHE A 188 8.17 -2.94 -16.52
N LEU A 189 7.45 -3.71 -15.70
CA LEU A 189 7.95 -4.15 -14.40
C LEU A 189 8.84 -5.41 -14.47
N GLY A 190 8.86 -6.09 -15.60
CA GLY A 190 9.70 -7.25 -15.83
C GLY A 190 9.35 -8.50 -15.01
N ASN A 191 8.24 -8.48 -14.23
CA ASN A 191 7.78 -9.60 -13.41
C ASN A 191 6.27 -9.63 -13.35
N PRO A 192 5.58 -10.71 -13.76
CA PRO A 192 4.14 -10.82 -13.74
C PRO A 192 3.50 -10.67 -12.35
N ASN A 193 4.12 -11.19 -11.29
CA ASN A 193 3.57 -11.05 -9.94
C ASN A 193 3.72 -9.60 -9.45
N LEU A 194 4.82 -8.93 -9.80
CA LEU A 194 5.03 -7.53 -9.50
C LEU A 194 4.01 -6.64 -10.24
N LEU A 195 3.76 -6.94 -11.53
CA LEU A 195 2.73 -6.26 -12.31
C LEU A 195 1.34 -6.45 -11.68
N ALA A 196 0.99 -7.66 -11.26
CA ALA A 196 -0.26 -7.91 -10.56
C ALA A 196 -0.38 -7.09 -9.27
N GLY A 197 0.69 -7.02 -8.46
CA GLY A 197 0.74 -6.20 -7.25
C GLY A 197 0.64 -4.69 -7.52
N TYR A 198 1.23 -4.22 -8.63
CA TYR A 198 1.17 -2.83 -9.06
C TYR A 198 -0.23 -2.42 -9.57
N LEU A 199 -0.91 -3.31 -10.33
CA LEU A 199 -2.23 -3.05 -10.88
C LEU A 199 -3.38 -3.28 -9.88
N LEU A 200 -3.14 -4.05 -8.83
CA LEU A 200 -4.18 -4.35 -7.84
C LEU A 200 -4.84 -3.11 -7.24
N PRO A 201 -4.10 -2.05 -6.83
CA PRO A 201 -4.69 -0.79 -6.36
C PRO A 201 -5.51 -0.06 -7.43
N SER A 202 -5.14 -0.18 -8.70
CA SER A 202 -5.79 0.58 -9.77
C SER A 202 -7.24 0.11 -10.01
N VAL A 203 -7.59 -1.14 -9.71
CA VAL A 203 -8.93 -1.67 -9.93
C VAL A 203 -9.96 -1.04 -8.99
N PRO A 204 -9.84 -1.12 -7.64
CA PRO A 204 -10.78 -0.46 -6.73
C PRO A 204 -10.78 1.06 -6.87
N LEU A 205 -9.63 1.67 -7.15
CA LEU A 205 -9.53 3.12 -7.34
C LEU A 205 -10.17 3.57 -8.66
N SER A 206 -10.11 2.79 -9.75
CA SER A 206 -10.86 3.08 -10.97
C SER A 206 -12.37 2.99 -10.74
N ALA A 207 -12.83 2.00 -9.97
CA ALA A 207 -14.23 1.91 -9.57
C ALA A 207 -14.65 3.13 -8.72
N ALA A 208 -13.81 3.59 -7.80
CA ALA A 208 -14.04 4.80 -7.02
C ALA A 208 -14.10 6.06 -7.91
N ALA A 209 -13.25 6.14 -8.95
CA ALA A 209 -13.22 7.26 -9.90
C ALA A 209 -14.54 7.44 -10.64
N ILE A 210 -15.26 6.36 -10.97
CA ILE A 210 -16.59 6.40 -11.60
C ILE A 210 -17.57 7.20 -10.72
N ALA A 211 -17.46 7.09 -9.39
CA ALA A 211 -18.32 7.79 -8.46
C ALA A 211 -17.85 9.22 -8.16
N VAL A 212 -16.53 9.47 -8.10
CA VAL A 212 -15.95 10.77 -7.73
C VAL A 212 -15.87 11.74 -8.91
N TRP A 213 -15.48 11.27 -10.08
CA TRP A 213 -15.30 12.15 -11.23
C TRP A 213 -16.63 12.69 -11.76
N ARG A 214 -16.63 13.93 -12.24
CA ARG A 214 -17.81 14.60 -12.76
C ARG A 214 -17.77 14.62 -14.29
N GLY A 215 -18.94 14.55 -14.93
CA GLY A 215 -19.07 14.48 -16.37
C GLY A 215 -18.98 13.05 -16.93
N TRP A 216 -19.54 12.84 -18.12
CA TRP A 216 -19.63 11.51 -18.72
C TRP A 216 -18.30 10.99 -19.27
N LEU A 217 -17.48 11.89 -19.88
CA LEU A 217 -16.17 11.52 -20.44
C LEU A 217 -15.18 11.02 -19.37
N PRO A 218 -14.94 11.73 -18.24
CA PRO A 218 -14.11 11.19 -17.17
C PRO A 218 -14.65 9.87 -16.60
N LYS A 219 -15.96 9.71 -16.47
CA LYS A 219 -16.55 8.46 -16.02
C LYS A 219 -16.32 7.31 -17.00
N LEU A 220 -16.47 7.57 -18.30
CA LEU A 220 -16.14 6.60 -19.33
C LEU A 220 -14.67 6.19 -19.27
N LEU A 221 -13.77 7.16 -19.11
CA LEU A 221 -12.34 6.88 -18.92
C LEU A 221 -12.10 6.00 -17.69
N ALA A 222 -12.78 6.26 -16.57
CA ALA A 222 -12.68 5.41 -15.37
C ALA A 222 -13.17 3.98 -15.62
N VAL A 223 -14.22 3.78 -16.41
CA VAL A 223 -14.71 2.45 -16.82
C VAL A 223 -13.67 1.76 -17.71
N VAL A 224 -13.08 2.47 -18.66
CA VAL A 224 -12.00 1.93 -19.51
C VAL A 224 -10.79 1.53 -18.65
N MET A 225 -10.38 2.39 -17.70
CA MET A 225 -9.31 2.07 -16.75
C MET A 225 -9.63 0.82 -15.93
N LEU A 226 -10.86 0.71 -15.41
CA LEU A 226 -11.30 -0.46 -14.66
C LEU A 226 -11.18 -1.74 -15.50
N GLY A 227 -11.66 -1.71 -16.73
CA GLY A 227 -11.60 -2.85 -17.65
C GLY A 227 -10.16 -3.22 -18.01
N MET A 228 -9.35 -2.25 -18.44
CA MET A 228 -7.98 -2.47 -18.88
C MET A 228 -7.07 -2.95 -17.75
N ASN A 229 -7.16 -2.33 -16.57
CA ASN A 229 -6.38 -2.71 -15.40
C ASN A 229 -6.74 -4.13 -14.93
N THR A 230 -8.05 -4.46 -14.91
CA THR A 230 -8.52 -5.80 -14.56
C THR A 230 -8.08 -6.85 -15.57
N ALA A 231 -8.22 -6.57 -16.86
CA ALA A 231 -7.80 -7.49 -17.92
C ALA A 231 -6.28 -7.76 -17.85
N SER A 232 -5.46 -6.69 -17.77
CA SER A 232 -4.01 -6.84 -17.67
C SER A 232 -3.60 -7.59 -16.41
N LEU A 233 -4.23 -7.33 -15.24
CA LEU A 233 -4.00 -8.07 -14.01
C LEU A 233 -4.31 -9.57 -14.17
N ILE A 234 -5.43 -9.93 -14.80
CA ILE A 234 -5.78 -11.33 -15.06
C ILE A 234 -4.73 -11.99 -15.97
N LEU A 235 -4.29 -11.32 -17.03
CA LEU A 235 -3.32 -11.80 -18.00
C LEU A 235 -1.88 -11.92 -17.44
N THR A 236 -1.63 -11.46 -16.22
CA THR A 236 -0.36 -11.76 -15.50
C THR A 236 -0.23 -13.24 -15.13
N PHE A 237 -1.32 -13.98 -15.08
CA PHE A 237 -1.39 -15.36 -14.54
C PHE A 237 -0.85 -15.46 -13.10
N SER A 238 -0.92 -14.38 -12.33
CA SER A 238 -0.54 -14.35 -10.92
C SER A 238 -1.68 -14.85 -10.04
N ARG A 239 -1.54 -16.07 -9.50
CA ARG A 239 -2.53 -16.65 -8.57
C ARG A 239 -2.78 -15.77 -7.36
N GLY A 240 -1.70 -15.23 -6.77
CA GLY A 240 -1.79 -14.28 -5.66
C GLY A 240 -2.52 -12.99 -6.06
N GLY A 241 -2.23 -12.46 -7.26
CA GLY A 241 -2.92 -11.29 -7.82
C GLY A 241 -4.43 -11.54 -8.00
N TRP A 242 -4.83 -12.72 -8.47
CA TRP A 242 -6.25 -13.09 -8.62
C TRP A 242 -6.98 -13.20 -7.27
N LEU A 243 -6.34 -13.86 -6.29
CA LEU A 243 -6.88 -13.93 -4.92
C LEU A 243 -7.03 -12.52 -4.32
N GLY A 244 -6.02 -11.65 -4.52
CA GLY A 244 -6.06 -10.26 -4.10
C GLY A 244 -7.19 -9.47 -4.79
N LEU A 245 -7.40 -9.67 -6.10
CA LEU A 245 -8.48 -9.04 -6.85
C LEU A 245 -9.87 -9.45 -6.32
N VAL A 246 -10.08 -10.74 -6.07
CA VAL A 246 -11.33 -11.25 -5.49
C VAL A 246 -11.55 -10.64 -4.09
N ALA A 247 -10.54 -10.65 -3.23
CA ALA A 247 -10.64 -10.10 -1.89
C ALA A 247 -10.90 -8.57 -1.90
N ALA A 248 -10.23 -7.82 -2.78
CA ALA A 248 -10.47 -6.39 -2.97
C ALA A 248 -11.90 -6.12 -3.46
N THR A 249 -12.40 -6.94 -4.38
CA THR A 249 -13.77 -6.84 -4.90
C THR A 249 -14.79 -7.10 -3.79
N ILE A 250 -14.63 -8.16 -3.01
CA ILE A 250 -15.52 -8.49 -1.87
C ILE A 250 -15.51 -7.35 -0.86
N ALA A 251 -14.32 -6.86 -0.47
CA ALA A 251 -14.19 -5.76 0.48
C ALA A 251 -14.83 -4.47 -0.05
N GLY A 252 -14.55 -4.09 -1.30
CA GLY A 252 -15.12 -2.91 -1.95
C GLY A 252 -16.63 -2.96 -2.03
N MET A 253 -17.19 -4.12 -2.36
CA MET A 253 -18.65 -4.30 -2.42
C MET A 253 -19.29 -4.28 -1.04
N GLY A 254 -18.65 -4.84 -0.02
CA GLY A 254 -19.09 -4.72 1.37
C GLY A 254 -19.15 -3.25 1.80
N LEU A 255 -18.11 -2.46 1.50
CA LEU A 255 -18.07 -1.03 1.80
C LEU A 255 -19.12 -0.23 1.02
N LEU A 256 -19.33 -0.53 -0.27
CA LEU A 256 -20.42 0.05 -1.07
C LEU A 256 -21.80 -0.33 -0.49
N GLY A 257 -21.96 -1.57 -0.06
CA GLY A 257 -23.17 -2.01 0.65
C GLY A 257 -23.43 -1.14 1.89
N VAL A 258 -22.41 -0.94 2.73
CA VAL A 258 -22.50 -0.06 3.91
C VAL A 258 -22.84 1.37 3.51
N TRP A 259 -22.23 1.90 2.46
CA TRP A 259 -22.45 3.27 1.97
C TRP A 259 -23.90 3.51 1.55
N PHE A 260 -24.46 2.61 0.74
CA PHE A 260 -25.81 2.75 0.19
C PHE A 260 -26.92 2.17 1.08
N TRP A 261 -26.55 1.40 2.14
CA TRP A 261 -27.51 0.72 3.01
C TRP A 261 -28.72 1.53 3.45
N PRO A 262 -28.58 2.79 3.92
CA PRO A 262 -29.74 3.57 4.35
C PRO A 262 -30.67 3.98 3.22
N ARG A 263 -30.15 4.05 1.97
CA ARG A 263 -30.87 4.51 0.79
C ARG A 263 -31.56 3.38 0.02
N LEU A 264 -31.20 2.13 0.32
CA LEU A 264 -31.74 0.97 -0.40
C LEU A 264 -33.08 0.52 0.18
N PRO A 265 -34.09 0.23 -0.66
CA PRO A 265 -35.30 -0.46 -0.23
C PRO A 265 -34.98 -1.80 0.44
N LEU A 266 -35.86 -2.26 1.37
CA LEU A 266 -35.60 -3.47 2.18
C LEU A 266 -35.29 -4.72 1.33
N LYS A 267 -35.96 -4.88 0.18
CA LYS A 267 -35.71 -5.97 -0.77
C LYS A 267 -34.28 -5.92 -1.35
N TRP A 268 -33.79 -4.71 -1.67
CA TRP A 268 -32.43 -4.51 -2.19
C TRP A 268 -31.35 -4.66 -1.12
N ARG A 269 -31.64 -4.32 0.14
CA ARG A 269 -30.72 -4.58 1.25
C ARG A 269 -30.47 -6.07 1.42
N ARG A 270 -31.51 -6.89 1.32
CA ARG A 270 -31.44 -8.34 1.57
C ARG A 270 -30.80 -9.09 0.39
N TRP A 271 -31.10 -8.71 -0.85
CA TRP A 271 -30.72 -9.47 -2.04
C TRP A 271 -29.86 -8.69 -3.02
N GLY A 272 -30.02 -7.39 -3.18
CA GLY A 272 -29.36 -6.60 -4.22
C GLY A 272 -27.83 -6.55 -4.06
N VAL A 273 -27.34 -6.19 -2.87
CA VAL A 273 -25.89 -6.09 -2.60
C VAL A 273 -25.21 -7.46 -2.74
N PRO A 274 -25.71 -8.55 -2.10
CA PRO A 274 -25.14 -9.88 -2.30
C PRO A 274 -25.20 -10.35 -3.76
N THR A 275 -26.30 -10.07 -4.48
CA THR A 275 -26.44 -10.48 -5.88
C THR A 275 -25.46 -9.78 -6.79
N VAL A 276 -25.29 -8.46 -6.65
CA VAL A 276 -24.28 -7.69 -7.43
C VAL A 276 -22.87 -8.20 -7.10
N GLY A 277 -22.60 -8.53 -5.82
CA GLY A 277 -21.35 -9.15 -5.39
C GLY A 277 -21.09 -10.49 -6.03
N ALA A 278 -22.06 -11.36 -5.91
CA ALA A 278 -21.99 -12.69 -6.51
C ALA A 278 -21.81 -12.61 -8.04
N LEU A 279 -22.52 -11.69 -8.71
CA LEU A 279 -22.39 -11.50 -10.15
C LEU A 279 -21.00 -11.00 -10.55
N ALA A 280 -20.44 -10.03 -9.83
CA ALA A 280 -19.08 -9.52 -10.12
C ALA A 280 -18.03 -10.62 -9.91
N ILE A 281 -18.14 -11.40 -8.84
CA ILE A 281 -17.25 -12.55 -8.59
C ILE A 281 -17.46 -13.63 -9.67
N ALA A 282 -18.72 -13.94 -10.04
CA ALA A 282 -19.02 -14.90 -11.08
C ALA A 282 -18.48 -14.49 -12.44
N LEU A 283 -18.51 -13.18 -12.77
CA LEU A 283 -17.90 -12.64 -14.00
C LEU A 283 -16.38 -12.80 -13.98
N CYS A 284 -15.71 -12.50 -12.86
CA CYS A 284 -14.27 -12.72 -12.72
C CYS A 284 -13.91 -14.21 -12.84
N ILE A 285 -14.65 -15.09 -12.17
CA ILE A 285 -14.46 -16.55 -12.26
C ILE A 285 -14.76 -17.04 -13.68
N GLY A 286 -15.85 -16.58 -14.29
CA GLY A 286 -16.24 -16.92 -15.65
C GLY A 286 -15.16 -16.54 -16.67
N ALA A 287 -14.56 -15.36 -16.53
CA ALA A 287 -13.44 -14.93 -17.37
C ALA A 287 -12.21 -15.85 -17.20
N ILE A 288 -11.91 -16.28 -15.95
CA ILE A 288 -10.81 -17.20 -15.66
C ILE A 288 -11.08 -18.59 -16.24
N VAL A 289 -12.31 -19.10 -16.11
CA VAL A 289 -12.67 -20.46 -16.53
C VAL A 289 -12.87 -20.58 -18.04
N SER A 290 -13.27 -19.49 -18.74
CA SER A 290 -13.53 -19.49 -20.18
C SER A 290 -12.29 -19.71 -21.04
N LEU A 291 -11.11 -19.36 -20.55
CA LEU A 291 -9.84 -19.55 -21.25
C LEU A 291 -9.09 -20.76 -20.67
N PRO A 292 -8.79 -21.81 -21.50
CA PRO A 292 -8.13 -23.02 -21.02
C PRO A 292 -6.85 -22.75 -20.18
N PRO A 293 -5.92 -21.87 -20.61
CA PRO A 293 -4.71 -21.60 -19.83
C PRO A 293 -4.99 -20.97 -18.45
N LEU A 294 -6.03 -20.12 -18.35
CA LEU A 294 -6.42 -19.50 -17.08
C LEU A 294 -7.06 -20.55 -16.14
N ARG A 295 -7.87 -21.44 -16.68
CA ARG A 295 -8.49 -22.52 -15.92
C ARG A 295 -7.44 -23.48 -15.34
N GLU A 296 -6.48 -23.93 -16.15
CA GLU A 296 -5.38 -24.79 -15.71
C GLU A 296 -4.56 -24.12 -14.61
N ARG A 297 -4.26 -22.82 -14.78
CA ARG A 297 -3.55 -22.06 -13.78
C ARG A 297 -4.35 -21.91 -12.48
N ALA A 298 -5.65 -21.71 -12.54
CA ALA A 298 -6.53 -21.67 -11.38
C ALA A 298 -6.60 -23.05 -10.67
N ALA A 299 -6.69 -24.12 -11.42
CA ALA A 299 -6.68 -25.49 -10.88
C ALA A 299 -5.37 -25.78 -10.12
N SER A 300 -4.23 -25.27 -10.60
CA SER A 300 -2.92 -25.45 -9.95
C SER A 300 -2.83 -24.81 -8.54
N ILE A 301 -3.76 -23.94 -8.14
CA ILE A 301 -3.84 -23.41 -6.76
C ILE A 301 -4.03 -24.55 -5.75
N PHE A 302 -4.78 -25.58 -6.13
CA PHE A 302 -5.14 -26.70 -5.25
C PHE A 302 -4.14 -27.87 -5.33
N VAL A 303 -3.15 -27.79 -6.24
CA VAL A 303 -2.13 -28.83 -6.42
C VAL A 303 -0.90 -28.47 -5.58
N ALA A 304 -0.82 -28.95 -4.33
CA ALA A 304 0.23 -28.64 -3.37
C ALA A 304 1.66 -28.80 -3.95
N ARG A 305 2.37 -29.87 -3.60
CA ARG A 305 3.76 -30.09 -4.05
C ARG A 305 3.89 -30.56 -5.51
N GLY A 306 2.81 -30.91 -6.17
CA GLY A 306 2.79 -31.28 -7.58
C GLY A 306 2.95 -30.11 -8.55
N ASP A 307 2.73 -28.87 -8.09
CA ASP A 307 3.04 -27.65 -8.86
C ASP A 307 4.42 -27.12 -8.43
N SER A 308 5.31 -26.89 -9.39
CA SER A 308 6.69 -26.46 -9.16
C SER A 308 6.78 -25.18 -8.33
N SER A 309 5.92 -24.19 -8.62
CA SER A 309 5.87 -22.91 -7.90
C SER A 309 5.37 -23.05 -6.45
N ASN A 310 4.39 -23.94 -6.21
CA ASN A 310 3.92 -24.23 -4.86
C ASN A 310 4.96 -25.00 -4.06
N ASN A 311 5.60 -26.01 -4.69
CA ASN A 311 6.67 -26.79 -4.07
C ASN A 311 7.85 -25.89 -3.68
N PHE A 312 8.24 -24.94 -4.55
CA PHE A 312 9.24 -23.94 -4.24
C PHE A 312 8.87 -23.13 -2.98
N ARG A 313 7.66 -22.56 -2.92
CA ARG A 313 7.20 -21.78 -1.76
C ARG A 313 7.19 -22.60 -0.47
N ILE A 314 6.69 -23.83 -0.52
CA ILE A 314 6.63 -24.71 0.65
C ILE A 314 8.04 -24.94 1.23
N ASN A 315 9.04 -25.18 0.38
CA ASN A 315 10.42 -25.37 0.83
C ASN A 315 11.02 -24.06 1.38
N VAL A 316 10.75 -22.93 0.76
CA VAL A 316 11.17 -21.62 1.28
C VAL A 316 10.49 -21.33 2.63
N TRP A 317 9.20 -21.57 2.77
CA TRP A 317 8.48 -21.35 4.03
C TRP A 317 8.98 -22.26 5.16
N THR A 318 9.38 -23.49 4.86
CA THR A 318 10.01 -24.40 5.84
C THR A 318 11.32 -23.79 6.37
N ALA A 319 12.18 -23.27 5.50
CA ALA A 319 13.42 -22.61 5.89
C ALA A 319 13.15 -21.32 6.67
N VAL A 320 12.22 -20.48 6.20
CA VAL A 320 11.84 -19.21 6.86
C VAL A 320 11.28 -19.47 8.25
N GLN A 321 10.50 -20.52 8.43
CA GLN A 321 9.97 -20.91 9.74
C GLN A 321 11.13 -21.25 10.73
N GLN A 322 12.16 -21.93 10.28
CA GLN A 322 13.36 -22.19 11.10
C GLN A 322 14.10 -20.89 11.44
N MET A 323 14.22 -19.96 10.48
CA MET A 323 14.81 -18.64 10.73
C MET A 323 14.02 -17.86 11.81
N ILE A 324 12.68 -17.88 11.74
CA ILE A 324 11.81 -17.24 12.75
C ILE A 324 12.01 -17.86 14.13
N TRP A 325 12.06 -19.20 14.24
CA TRP A 325 12.32 -19.87 15.50
C TRP A 325 13.71 -19.58 16.07
N ALA A 326 14.72 -19.41 15.23
CA ALA A 326 16.07 -19.04 15.66
C ALA A 326 16.14 -17.61 16.22
N ARG A 327 15.30 -16.69 15.75
CA ARG A 327 15.27 -15.28 16.18
C ARG A 327 13.84 -14.73 16.30
N PRO A 328 13.04 -15.19 17.26
CA PRO A 328 11.61 -14.93 17.30
C PRO A 328 11.25 -13.47 17.64
N TRP A 329 12.05 -12.77 18.45
CA TRP A 329 11.65 -11.48 19.02
C TRP A 329 11.87 -10.29 18.08
N LEU A 330 13.06 -10.17 17.47
CA LEU A 330 13.49 -9.04 16.66
C LEU A 330 13.93 -9.44 15.24
N GLY A 331 13.87 -10.73 14.92
CA GLY A 331 14.21 -11.23 13.59
C GLY A 331 15.69 -11.08 13.23
N ILE A 332 15.94 -11.04 11.91
CA ILE A 332 17.28 -10.96 11.31
C ILE A 332 17.66 -9.54 10.85
N GLY A 333 16.76 -8.58 11.01
CA GLY A 333 16.87 -7.24 10.44
C GLY A 333 16.13 -7.10 9.09
N PRO A 334 15.66 -5.88 8.75
CA PRO A 334 14.82 -5.63 7.59
C PRO A 334 15.57 -5.77 6.26
N GLY A 335 14.83 -6.23 5.25
CA GLY A 335 15.19 -6.16 3.85
C GLY A 335 15.82 -7.41 3.26
N ASN A 336 15.60 -7.54 1.97
CA ASN A 336 16.01 -8.71 1.18
C ASN A 336 17.54 -8.96 1.17
N VAL A 337 18.38 -7.95 1.41
CA VAL A 337 19.85 -8.14 1.47
C VAL A 337 20.23 -8.93 2.72
N ALA A 338 19.60 -8.62 3.89
CA ALA A 338 19.79 -9.40 5.10
C ALA A 338 19.23 -10.82 4.94
N PHE A 339 18.04 -10.94 4.36
CA PHE A 339 17.44 -12.23 4.04
C PHE A 339 18.36 -13.11 3.20
N ASN A 340 18.90 -12.60 2.10
CA ASN A 340 19.75 -13.35 1.17
C ASN A 340 21.08 -13.82 1.80
N GLN A 341 21.58 -13.15 2.84
CA GLN A 341 22.78 -13.58 3.57
C GLN A 341 22.48 -14.66 4.60
N ILE A 342 21.29 -14.67 5.19
CA ILE A 342 20.94 -15.63 6.25
C ILE A 342 20.21 -16.86 5.71
N TYR A 343 19.35 -16.70 4.71
CA TYR A 343 18.52 -17.78 4.16
C TYR A 343 19.33 -19.03 3.73
N PRO A 344 20.52 -18.91 3.09
CA PRO A 344 21.32 -20.08 2.71
C PRO A 344 21.72 -21.02 3.86
N LEU A 345 21.74 -20.51 5.11
CA LEU A 345 22.04 -21.30 6.30
C LEU A 345 20.88 -22.23 6.71
N TYR A 346 19.67 -21.97 6.23
CA TYR A 346 18.44 -22.68 6.59
C TYR A 346 17.77 -23.35 5.39
N GLN A 347 18.24 -23.11 4.16
CA GLN A 347 17.61 -23.65 2.94
C GLN A 347 17.62 -25.19 2.97
N VAL A 348 16.49 -25.79 2.67
CA VAL A 348 16.31 -27.26 2.68
C VAL A 348 17.10 -27.92 1.57
N ASN A 349 17.28 -27.26 0.43
CA ASN A 349 18.04 -27.74 -0.71
C ASN A 349 18.61 -26.55 -1.50
N VAL A 350 19.84 -26.68 -2.00
CA VAL A 350 20.56 -25.65 -2.77
C VAL A 350 19.77 -25.19 -4.02
N ARG A 351 18.88 -26.03 -4.56
CA ARG A 351 18.03 -25.69 -5.70
C ARG A 351 16.97 -24.62 -5.38
N PHE A 352 16.62 -24.42 -4.11
CA PHE A 352 15.58 -23.47 -3.68
C PHE A 352 16.18 -22.16 -3.20
N THR A 353 16.94 -21.48 -4.07
CA THR A 353 17.46 -20.14 -3.77
C THR A 353 16.33 -19.12 -3.78
N ALA A 354 16.12 -18.44 -2.67
CA ALA A 354 15.02 -17.50 -2.49
C ALA A 354 15.52 -16.07 -2.29
N LEU A 355 14.83 -15.10 -2.87
CA LEU A 355 15.12 -13.66 -2.73
C LEU A 355 14.32 -13.01 -1.59
N SER A 356 13.31 -13.70 -1.05
CA SER A 356 12.39 -13.23 -0.03
C SER A 356 11.62 -14.41 0.55
N ALA A 357 10.80 -14.20 1.58
CA ALA A 357 9.96 -15.24 2.19
C ALA A 357 8.75 -15.67 1.33
N TYR A 358 8.46 -15.01 0.22
CA TYR A 358 7.26 -15.25 -0.61
C TYR A 358 5.95 -15.24 0.18
N SER A 359 5.92 -14.46 1.25
CA SER A 359 4.74 -14.07 2.03
C SER A 359 5.10 -12.82 2.83
N ILE A 360 4.32 -11.75 2.70
CA ILE A 360 4.56 -10.50 3.45
C ILE A 360 4.53 -10.74 4.96
N PHE A 361 3.64 -11.61 5.44
CA PHE A 361 3.51 -11.90 6.86
C PHE A 361 4.74 -12.64 7.41
N LEU A 362 5.23 -13.63 6.67
CA LEU A 362 6.46 -14.33 7.02
C LEU A 362 7.69 -13.44 6.86
N GLU A 363 7.71 -12.56 5.84
CA GLU A 363 8.77 -11.57 5.65
C GLU A 363 8.89 -10.65 6.85
N ILE A 364 7.79 -10.04 7.31
CA ILE A 364 7.79 -9.18 8.49
C ILE A 364 8.21 -9.96 9.74
N LEU A 365 7.72 -11.19 9.92
CA LEU A 365 8.10 -12.03 11.06
C LEU A 365 9.61 -12.36 11.06
N VAL A 366 10.19 -12.69 9.91
CA VAL A 366 11.61 -13.02 9.83
C VAL A 366 12.50 -11.78 9.94
N GLU A 367 12.04 -10.62 9.44
CA GLU A 367 12.80 -9.37 9.44
C GLU A 367 12.81 -8.66 10.80
N VAL A 368 11.66 -8.50 11.45
CA VAL A 368 11.49 -7.68 12.67
C VAL A 368 10.87 -8.45 13.84
N GLY A 369 10.73 -9.77 13.69
CA GLY A 369 10.24 -10.67 14.72
C GLY A 369 8.78 -10.46 15.13
N VAL A 370 8.36 -11.17 16.20
CA VAL A 370 6.99 -11.09 16.73
C VAL A 370 6.66 -9.68 17.22
N ILE A 371 7.63 -8.95 17.76
CA ILE A 371 7.41 -7.58 18.28
C ILE A 371 7.03 -6.64 17.13
N GLY A 372 7.82 -6.61 16.06
CA GLY A 372 7.52 -5.77 14.88
C GLY A 372 6.24 -6.22 14.18
N PHE A 373 6.01 -7.51 14.07
CA PHE A 373 4.80 -8.07 13.49
C PHE A 373 3.54 -7.67 14.27
N SER A 374 3.59 -7.70 15.61
CA SER A 374 2.47 -7.26 16.46
C SER A 374 2.14 -5.77 16.26
N VAL A 375 3.16 -4.92 16.11
CA VAL A 375 2.96 -3.50 15.81
C VAL A 375 2.39 -3.30 14.40
N PHE A 376 2.83 -4.10 13.43
CA PHE A 376 2.23 -4.09 12.09
C PHE A 376 0.75 -4.46 12.13
N LEU A 377 0.36 -5.52 12.84
CA LEU A 377 -1.05 -5.89 13.01
C LEU A 377 -1.84 -4.80 13.73
N TRP A 378 -1.25 -4.16 14.74
CA TRP A 378 -1.88 -3.02 15.41
C TRP A 378 -2.08 -1.83 14.49
N LEU A 379 -1.10 -1.53 13.63
CA LEU A 379 -1.24 -0.51 12.59
C LEU A 379 -2.43 -0.83 11.66
N LEU A 380 -2.58 -2.08 11.21
CA LEU A 380 -3.71 -2.50 10.38
C LEU A 380 -5.05 -2.32 11.12
N ALA A 381 -5.12 -2.67 12.38
CA ALA A 381 -6.33 -2.50 13.20
C ALA A 381 -6.71 -1.01 13.35
N VAL A 382 -5.72 -0.14 13.61
CA VAL A 382 -5.95 1.32 13.71
C VAL A 382 -6.35 1.93 12.38
N LEU A 383 -5.77 1.47 11.27
CA LEU A 383 -6.16 1.90 9.92
C LEU A 383 -7.59 1.46 9.59
N GLY A 384 -7.96 0.23 9.97
CA GLY A 384 -9.32 -0.28 9.79
C GLY A 384 -10.35 0.52 10.59
N ASP A 385 -10.11 0.76 11.88
CA ASP A 385 -10.97 1.56 12.75
C ASP A 385 -11.12 3.01 12.23
N ARG A 386 -9.99 3.63 11.87
CA ARG A 386 -9.99 4.98 11.29
C ARG A 386 -10.76 5.03 9.98
N GLY A 387 -10.47 4.10 9.07
CA GLY A 387 -11.18 3.99 7.79
C GLY A 387 -12.69 3.84 7.98
N TRP A 388 -13.10 3.02 8.95
CA TRP A 388 -14.51 2.82 9.28
C TRP A 388 -15.16 4.10 9.80
N ARG A 389 -14.58 4.78 10.79
CA ARG A 389 -15.13 6.03 11.36
C ARG A 389 -15.23 7.12 10.31
N CYS A 390 -14.16 7.39 9.58
CA CYS A 390 -14.17 8.39 8.51
C CYS A 390 -15.19 8.06 7.42
N LEU A 391 -15.38 6.77 7.07
CA LEU A 391 -16.37 6.34 6.10
C LEU A 391 -17.81 6.67 6.58
N GLN A 392 -18.12 6.47 7.87
CA GLN A 392 -19.42 6.80 8.44
C GLN A 392 -19.68 8.31 8.39
N GLU A 393 -18.67 9.13 8.74
CA GLU A 393 -18.76 10.59 8.68
C GLU A 393 -18.96 11.10 7.25
N LEU A 394 -18.13 10.63 6.31
CA LEU A 394 -18.23 11.02 4.90
C LEU A 394 -19.57 10.59 4.28
N ARG A 395 -20.09 9.41 4.70
CA ARG A 395 -21.41 8.94 4.29
C ARG A 395 -22.51 9.85 4.81
N ALA A 396 -22.45 10.25 6.08
CA ALA A 396 -23.44 11.14 6.69
C ALA A 396 -23.48 12.50 5.99
N MET A 397 -22.30 13.03 5.60
CA MET A 397 -22.17 14.28 4.85
C MET A 397 -22.48 14.13 3.35
N GLY A 398 -22.61 12.90 2.83
CA GLY A 398 -22.76 12.65 1.39
C GLY A 398 -21.52 13.05 0.58
N ASN A 399 -20.33 13.12 1.22
CA ASN A 399 -19.10 13.57 0.57
C ASN A 399 -18.52 12.47 -0.34
N PRO A 400 -18.38 12.70 -1.66
CA PRO A 400 -17.88 11.70 -2.61
C PRO A 400 -16.43 11.27 -2.35
N GLN A 401 -15.66 11.98 -1.54
CA GLN A 401 -14.32 11.54 -1.14
C GLN A 401 -14.32 10.19 -0.40
N GLY A 402 -15.46 9.78 0.17
CA GLY A 402 -15.62 8.45 0.77
C GLY A 402 -15.36 7.30 -0.22
N PHE A 403 -15.55 7.50 -1.51
CA PHE A 403 -15.23 6.48 -2.52
C PHE A 403 -13.72 6.27 -2.67
N TRP A 404 -12.89 7.32 -2.55
CA TRP A 404 -11.44 7.15 -2.50
C TRP A 404 -10.99 6.36 -1.26
N LEU A 405 -11.62 6.65 -0.12
CA LEU A 405 -11.37 5.90 1.11
C LEU A 405 -11.74 4.41 0.95
N MET A 406 -12.92 4.13 0.40
CA MET A 406 -13.34 2.74 0.12
C MET A 406 -12.39 2.04 -0.85
N GLY A 407 -11.96 2.73 -1.91
CA GLY A 407 -10.98 2.21 -2.87
C GLY A 407 -9.65 1.86 -2.20
N ALA A 408 -9.14 2.73 -1.32
CA ALA A 408 -7.90 2.50 -0.59
C ALA A 408 -8.01 1.30 0.38
N VAL A 409 -9.09 1.22 1.17
CA VAL A 409 -9.31 0.11 2.10
C VAL A 409 -9.48 -1.22 1.37
N ALA A 410 -10.27 -1.25 0.28
CA ALA A 410 -10.43 -2.44 -0.55
C ALA A 410 -9.09 -2.89 -1.16
N THR A 411 -8.27 -1.93 -1.63
CA THR A 411 -6.91 -2.18 -2.11
C THR A 411 -6.04 -2.81 -1.03
N MET A 412 -6.06 -2.26 0.19
CA MET A 412 -5.25 -2.81 1.29
C MET A 412 -5.62 -4.27 1.58
N VAL A 413 -6.91 -4.60 1.63
CA VAL A 413 -7.38 -5.99 1.78
C VAL A 413 -6.86 -6.87 0.64
N GLY A 414 -6.93 -6.40 -0.61
CA GLY A 414 -6.42 -7.14 -1.77
C GLY A 414 -4.91 -7.35 -1.72
N MET A 415 -4.14 -6.31 -1.40
CA MET A 415 -2.67 -6.39 -1.30
C MET A 415 -2.22 -7.30 -0.17
N LEU A 416 -2.89 -7.28 0.98
CA LEU A 416 -2.62 -8.22 2.08
C LEU A 416 -2.94 -9.66 1.68
N THR A 417 -4.04 -9.89 0.96
CA THR A 417 -4.41 -11.21 0.45
C THR A 417 -3.40 -11.73 -0.58
N HIS A 418 -2.95 -10.90 -1.53
CA HIS A 418 -1.86 -11.23 -2.44
C HIS A 418 -0.59 -11.54 -1.65
N GLY A 419 -0.31 -10.76 -0.63
CA GLY A 419 0.84 -10.90 0.25
C GLY A 419 0.86 -12.15 1.12
N LEU A 420 -0.23 -12.93 1.20
CA LEU A 420 -0.20 -14.24 1.85
C LEU A 420 0.73 -15.22 1.11
N VAL A 421 0.82 -15.10 -0.21
CA VAL A 421 1.49 -16.08 -1.07
C VAL A 421 2.61 -15.48 -1.94
N ASP A 422 2.91 -14.18 -1.77
CA ASP A 422 4.03 -13.52 -2.45
C ASP A 422 4.53 -12.31 -1.66
N THR A 423 5.82 -11.98 -1.76
CA THR A 423 6.41 -10.77 -1.16
C THR A 423 6.48 -9.68 -2.22
N ILE A 424 5.35 -9.01 -2.48
CA ILE A 424 5.24 -7.97 -3.51
C ILE A 424 5.86 -6.63 -3.10
N TRP A 425 6.14 -6.42 -1.79
CA TRP A 425 6.58 -5.12 -1.25
C TRP A 425 8.09 -4.90 -1.25
N PHE A 426 8.89 -5.85 -1.72
CA PHE A 426 10.33 -5.68 -1.74
C PHE A 426 10.84 -4.67 -2.79
N ARG A 427 10.01 -4.35 -3.78
CA ARG A 427 10.28 -3.39 -4.84
C ARG A 427 9.58 -2.06 -4.59
N PRO A 428 10.24 -0.91 -4.89
CA PRO A 428 9.69 0.41 -4.65
C PRO A 428 8.38 0.66 -5.41
N GLU A 429 8.18 0.05 -6.58
CA GLU A 429 6.99 0.20 -7.42
C GLU A 429 5.69 -0.21 -6.71
N VAL A 430 5.76 -1.23 -5.86
CA VAL A 430 4.59 -1.71 -5.11
C VAL A 430 4.61 -1.22 -3.66
N ALA A 431 5.80 -1.13 -3.04
CA ALA A 431 5.93 -0.61 -1.67
C ALA A 431 5.39 0.82 -1.55
N THR A 432 5.68 1.69 -2.52
CA THR A 432 5.13 3.07 -2.54
C THR A 432 3.62 3.09 -2.65
N LEU A 433 3.01 2.15 -3.41
CA LEU A 433 1.55 2.05 -3.52
C LEU A 433 0.90 1.58 -2.22
N TRP A 434 1.53 0.65 -1.49
CA TRP A 434 1.05 0.27 -0.17
C TRP A 434 1.03 1.48 0.78
N TRP A 435 2.14 2.21 0.87
CA TRP A 435 2.24 3.38 1.73
C TRP A 435 1.38 4.55 1.23
N LEU A 436 1.09 4.62 -0.07
CA LEU A 436 0.09 5.55 -0.61
C LEU A 436 -1.33 5.22 -0.11
N MET A 437 -1.71 3.94 -0.06
CA MET A 437 -3.02 3.54 0.51
C MET A 437 -3.11 3.89 1.99
N VAL A 438 -2.05 3.62 2.74
CA VAL A 438 -1.95 4.05 4.15
C VAL A 438 -2.07 5.58 4.26
N ALA A 439 -1.42 6.34 3.38
CA ALA A 439 -1.50 7.80 3.34
C ALA A 439 -2.92 8.30 3.01
N ILE A 440 -3.61 7.67 2.06
CA ILE A 440 -5.00 8.00 1.76
C ILE A 440 -5.88 7.83 3.01
N VAL A 441 -5.83 6.67 3.66
CA VAL A 441 -6.63 6.42 4.88
C VAL A 441 -6.25 7.38 6.00
N ALA A 442 -4.96 7.62 6.22
CA ALA A 442 -4.47 8.52 7.27
C ALA A 442 -4.81 9.99 7.01
N SER A 443 -4.94 10.41 5.75
CA SER A 443 -5.23 11.81 5.36
C SER A 443 -6.64 12.27 5.66
N PHE A 444 -7.58 11.34 5.90
CA PHE A 444 -8.91 11.67 6.39
C PHE A 444 -8.83 11.90 7.91
N ALA A 445 -8.96 13.15 8.36
CA ALA A 445 -9.08 13.46 9.79
C ALA A 445 -10.52 13.24 10.22
N PRO A 446 -10.79 12.49 11.31
CA PRO A 446 -12.12 12.52 11.92
C PRO A 446 -12.42 13.96 12.36
N ALA A 447 -13.64 14.41 12.13
CA ALA A 447 -14.12 15.66 12.71
C ALA A 447 -14.07 15.52 14.23
N VAL A 448 -13.13 16.23 14.86
CA VAL A 448 -13.10 16.30 16.33
C VAL A 448 -14.18 17.28 16.73
N THR A 449 -15.37 16.77 17.03
CA THR A 449 -16.38 17.51 17.75
C THR A 449 -15.87 17.71 19.18
N TRP A 450 -15.24 18.83 19.42
CA TRP A 450 -15.02 19.30 20.76
C TRP A 450 -16.36 19.80 21.29
N THR A 451 -17.09 18.98 22.05
CA THR A 451 -17.97 19.51 23.08
C THR A 451 -17.02 20.06 24.14
N GLU A 452 -16.81 21.37 24.16
CA GLU A 452 -16.32 22.03 25.37
C GLU A 452 -17.20 21.52 26.52
N PRO A 453 -16.62 21.05 27.64
CA PRO A 453 -17.41 20.83 28.82
C PRO A 453 -18.10 22.17 29.12
N ALA A 454 -19.41 22.17 29.17
CA ALA A 454 -20.19 23.32 29.63
C ALA A 454 -19.53 23.79 30.94
N THR A 455 -18.94 24.97 30.89
CA THR A 455 -18.50 25.64 32.10
C THR A 455 -19.79 25.96 32.86
N ASP A 456 -20.05 25.18 33.92
CA ASP A 456 -21.04 25.50 34.94
C ASP A 456 -20.65 26.85 35.58
N THR A 457 -21.00 27.94 34.91
CA THR A 457 -21.00 29.29 35.46
C THR A 457 -22.44 29.74 35.66
N ASP A 458 -23.19 28.99 36.44
CA ASP A 458 -24.45 29.51 37.00
C ASP A 458 -24.75 28.82 38.35
N SER A 459 -23.91 29.17 39.37
CA SER A 459 -24.30 29.00 40.76
C SER A 459 -23.53 30.01 41.61
N GLN A 460 -23.88 31.30 41.44
CA GLN A 460 -23.81 32.31 42.49
C GLN A 460 -24.66 33.51 42.06
N GLY A 461 -25.88 33.57 42.58
CA GLY A 461 -26.78 34.68 42.57
C GLY A 461 -27.82 34.49 43.65
#